data_bd75c7d0d5707cbdb086118eac927179
#
_entry.id   bd75c7d0d5707cbdb086118eac927179
#
_cell.length_a   1.000
_cell.length_b   1.000
_cell.length_c   1.000
_cell.angle_alpha   90.00
_cell.angle_beta   90.00
_cell.angle_gamma   90.00
#
_symmetry.space_group_name_H-M   'P 1'
#
loop_
_entity.id
_entity.type
_entity.pdbx_description
1 polymer ?
#
loop_
_entity_poly.entity_id
_entity_poly.type
_entity_poly.pdbx_seq_one_letter_code
_entity_poly.pdbx_strand_id
1 'polypeptide(L)'
;VKYLHTMIRVHDLDATLRFFIEGLGLRETRRMENEAGKYTLVFLAADETPNAEIELTHNWGSEEDYGSARNFGHLAFRVPDIYATCARLQSMGYTIHRPPRDGHMAFVKSPDRISIELLQDGHLPPQEPWASMPNTGSW
;
A
#
# COMPACT_ATOMS: atom_id res chain seq x y z
N VAL A 1 -19.82 -16.38 9.47
CA VAL A 1 -18.44 -15.92 9.40
C VAL A 1 -18.42 -14.51 8.83
N LYS A 2 -17.63 -13.61 9.42
CA LYS A 2 -17.44 -12.25 8.95
C LYS A 2 -15.94 -11.96 8.89
N TYR A 3 -15.44 -11.53 7.73
CA TYR A 3 -14.08 -11.01 7.62
C TYR A 3 -13.95 -9.70 8.39
N LEU A 4 -12.84 -9.50 9.12
CA LEU A 4 -12.61 -8.29 9.93
C LEU A 4 -11.52 -7.41 9.34
N HIS A 5 -10.30 -7.92 9.22
CA HIS A 5 -9.16 -7.14 8.71
C HIS A 5 -8.02 -8.05 8.22
N THR A 6 -7.08 -7.46 7.50
CA THR A 6 -5.75 -8.02 7.24
C THR A 6 -4.74 -7.29 8.12
N MET A 7 -3.94 -8.00 8.90
CA MET A 7 -2.86 -7.42 9.69
C MET A 7 -1.53 -7.53 8.95
N ILE A 8 -0.77 -6.44 8.94
CA ILE A 8 0.62 -6.41 8.50
C ILE A 8 1.50 -5.76 9.59
N ARG A 9 2.70 -6.32 9.82
CA ARG A 9 3.69 -5.69 10.68
C ARG A 9 4.46 -4.64 9.91
N VAL A 10 4.72 -3.52 10.58
CA VAL A 10 5.42 -2.38 9.98
C VAL A 10 6.58 -1.96 10.89
N HIS A 11 7.73 -1.69 10.27
CA HIS A 11 8.93 -1.29 10.99
C HIS A 11 8.90 0.22 11.28
N ASP A 12 8.62 1.03 10.29
CA ASP A 12 8.46 2.49 10.40
C ASP A 12 6.98 2.86 10.20
N LEU A 13 6.30 3.13 11.32
CA LEU A 13 4.88 3.45 11.30
C LEU A 13 4.60 4.76 10.56
N ASP A 14 5.41 5.79 10.75
CA ASP A 14 5.19 7.09 10.13
C ASP A 14 5.38 7.01 8.61
N ALA A 15 6.43 6.33 8.14
CA ALA A 15 6.65 6.10 6.72
C ALA A 15 5.50 5.28 6.10
N THR A 16 4.99 4.28 6.81
CA THR A 16 3.88 3.45 6.34
C THR A 16 2.57 4.24 6.30
N LEU A 17 2.27 5.04 7.31
CA LEU A 17 1.10 5.93 7.31
C LEU A 17 1.17 6.94 6.16
N ARG A 18 2.32 7.55 5.93
CA ARG A 18 2.53 8.43 4.79
C ARG A 18 2.22 7.75 3.45
N PHE A 19 2.71 6.51 3.27
CA PHE A 19 2.43 5.74 2.05
C PHE A 19 0.92 5.50 1.85
N PHE A 20 0.24 4.95 2.86
CA PHE A 20 -1.17 4.57 2.71
C PHE A 20 -2.12 5.78 2.74
N ILE A 21 -1.87 6.79 3.56
CA ILE A 21 -2.75 7.95 3.71
C ILE A 21 -2.47 8.99 2.61
N GLU A 22 -1.24 9.50 2.50
CA GLU A 22 -0.92 10.53 1.50
C GLU A 22 -0.80 9.94 0.10
N GLY A 23 -0.20 8.75 -0.03
CA GLY A 23 0.03 8.08 -1.31
C GLY A 23 -1.23 7.49 -1.93
N LEU A 24 -1.98 6.71 -1.16
CA LEU A 24 -3.16 5.97 -1.66
C LEU A 24 -4.50 6.59 -1.28
N GLY A 25 -4.53 7.53 -0.33
CA GLY A 25 -5.76 8.19 0.09
C GLY A 25 -6.60 7.38 1.07
N LEU A 26 -6.01 6.42 1.79
CA LEU A 26 -6.70 5.77 2.90
C LEU A 26 -6.83 6.75 4.07
N ARG A 27 -7.74 6.45 5.00
CA ARG A 27 -7.87 7.18 6.25
C ARG A 27 -7.68 6.26 7.44
N GLU A 28 -7.18 6.83 8.53
CA GLU A 28 -7.14 6.17 9.83
C GLU A 28 -8.56 6.07 10.39
N THR A 29 -9.00 4.86 10.73
CA THR A 29 -10.31 4.59 11.30
C THR A 29 -10.26 4.55 12.83
N ARG A 30 -9.18 3.99 13.38
CA ARG A 30 -8.95 3.88 14.83
C ARG A 30 -7.47 3.58 15.11
N ARG A 31 -7.07 3.86 16.34
CA ARG A 31 -5.71 3.60 16.83
C ARG A 31 -5.77 3.09 18.28
N MET A 32 -4.81 2.24 18.64
CA MET A 32 -4.63 1.75 20.00
C MET A 32 -3.15 1.60 20.32
N GLU A 33 -2.76 2.02 21.50
CA GLU A 33 -1.44 1.77 22.07
C GLU A 33 -1.52 0.81 23.24
N ASN A 34 -0.59 -0.14 23.30
CA ASN A 34 -0.51 -1.10 24.40
C ASN A 34 0.87 -1.00 25.05
N GLU A 35 0.93 -0.30 26.20
CA GLU A 35 2.15 -0.10 26.98
C GLU A 35 2.72 -1.40 27.53
N ALA A 36 1.88 -2.33 27.95
CA ALA A 36 2.31 -3.60 28.49
C ALA A 36 2.91 -4.51 27.40
N GLY A 37 2.30 -4.53 26.22
CA GLY A 37 2.75 -5.30 25.05
C GLY A 37 3.79 -4.58 24.20
N LYS A 38 4.04 -3.29 24.44
CA LYS A 38 4.97 -2.44 23.67
C LYS A 38 4.67 -2.46 22.17
N TYR A 39 3.41 -2.14 21.80
CA TYR A 39 3.01 -2.03 20.40
C TYR A 39 1.94 -0.97 20.18
N THR A 40 1.88 -0.47 18.95
CA THR A 40 0.82 0.40 18.44
C THR A 40 0.09 -0.32 17.31
N LEU A 41 -1.24 -0.28 17.33
CA LEU A 41 -2.12 -0.70 16.25
C LEU A 41 -2.74 0.52 15.59
N VAL A 42 -2.70 0.58 14.27
CA VAL A 42 -3.40 1.60 13.48
C VAL A 42 -4.22 0.89 12.40
N PHE A 43 -5.50 1.21 12.33
CA PHE A 43 -6.41 0.64 11.35
C PHE A 43 -6.69 1.66 10.25
N LEU A 44 -6.55 1.24 9.00
CA LEU A 44 -6.76 2.07 7.83
C LEU A 44 -7.85 1.46 6.96
N ALA A 45 -8.66 2.30 6.32
CA ALA A 45 -9.61 1.87 5.31
C ALA A 45 -9.79 2.93 4.22
N ALA A 46 -10.19 2.50 3.02
CA ALA A 46 -10.67 3.41 2.00
C ALA A 46 -12.11 3.88 2.32
N ASP A 47 -12.46 5.11 1.95
CA ASP A 47 -13.78 5.68 2.26
C ASP A 47 -14.93 4.87 1.68
N GLU A 48 -14.76 4.30 0.48
CA GLU A 48 -15.78 3.50 -0.18
C GLU A 48 -15.91 2.08 0.40
N THR A 49 -14.93 1.62 1.17
CA THR A 49 -14.91 0.29 1.79
C THR A 49 -14.50 0.34 3.26
N PRO A 50 -15.26 1.08 4.10
CA PRO A 50 -14.86 1.33 5.49
C PRO A 50 -14.77 0.08 6.37
N ASN A 51 -15.35 -1.04 5.94
CA ASN A 51 -15.33 -2.32 6.66
C ASN A 51 -14.20 -3.27 6.21
N ALA A 52 -13.40 -2.87 5.21
CA ALA A 52 -12.23 -3.63 4.73
C ALA A 52 -10.96 -3.01 5.31
N GLU A 53 -10.74 -3.17 6.61
CA GLU A 53 -9.62 -2.56 7.30
C GLU A 53 -8.30 -3.30 7.06
N ILE A 54 -7.21 -2.53 7.00
CA ILE A 54 -5.85 -3.01 7.16
C ILE A 54 -5.40 -2.61 8.56
N GLU A 55 -4.97 -3.59 9.37
CA GLU A 55 -4.35 -3.35 10.67
C GLU A 55 -2.83 -3.23 10.50
N LEU A 56 -2.26 -2.08 10.83
CA LEU A 56 -0.82 -1.89 10.94
C LEU A 56 -0.40 -2.18 12.37
N THR A 57 0.51 -3.14 12.58
CA THR A 57 1.09 -3.43 13.88
C THR A 57 2.54 -2.99 13.93
N HIS A 58 2.84 -1.99 14.78
CA HIS A 58 4.20 -1.53 15.04
C HIS A 58 4.65 -1.98 16.43
N ASN A 59 5.64 -2.86 16.51
CA ASN A 59 6.24 -3.33 17.75
C ASN A 59 7.37 -2.39 18.16
N TRP A 60 7.27 -1.76 19.34
CA TRP A 60 8.21 -0.74 19.82
C TRP A 60 9.60 -1.34 20.07
N GLY A 61 10.62 -0.66 19.56
CA GLY A 61 12.01 -1.07 19.72
C GLY A 61 12.40 -2.34 18.96
N SER A 62 11.53 -2.88 18.11
CA SER A 62 11.88 -4.00 17.24
C SER A 62 12.78 -3.53 16.10
N GLU A 63 13.91 -4.23 15.92
CA GLU A 63 14.81 -4.06 14.78
C GLU A 63 14.66 -5.21 13.77
N GLU A 64 13.59 -5.98 13.86
CA GLU A 64 13.33 -7.11 12.98
C GLU A 64 13.16 -6.67 11.51
N ASP A 65 13.95 -7.23 10.60
CA ASP A 65 13.72 -7.11 9.16
C ASP A 65 12.71 -8.19 8.73
N TYR A 66 11.50 -7.78 8.41
CA TYR A 66 10.43 -8.70 7.99
C TYR A 66 10.68 -9.34 6.62
N GLY A 67 11.68 -8.88 5.88
CA GLY A 67 12.02 -9.44 4.60
C GLY A 67 10.95 -9.23 3.52
N SER A 68 10.95 -10.13 2.54
CA SER A 68 9.98 -10.14 1.44
C SER A 68 9.46 -11.57 1.22
N ALA A 69 8.90 -12.17 2.28
CA ALA A 69 8.31 -13.50 2.19
C ALA A 69 7.16 -13.52 1.17
N ARG A 70 7.21 -14.46 0.24
CA ARG A 70 6.30 -14.50 -0.92
C ARG A 70 4.99 -15.25 -0.68
N ASN A 71 4.83 -15.89 0.47
CA ASN A 71 3.56 -16.52 0.85
C ASN A 71 2.44 -15.50 1.11
N PHE A 72 2.76 -14.26 1.52
CA PHE A 72 1.84 -13.13 1.44
C PHE A 72 1.93 -12.54 0.04
N GLY A 73 0.84 -12.51 -0.70
CA GLY A 73 0.80 -12.01 -2.07
C GLY A 73 0.86 -10.47 -2.11
N HIS A 74 -0.29 -9.83 -2.16
CA HIS A 74 -0.39 -8.37 -2.24
C HIS A 74 -1.71 -7.86 -1.67
N LEU A 75 -1.77 -6.56 -1.44
CA LEU A 75 -3.02 -5.82 -1.24
C LEU A 75 -3.40 -5.14 -2.55
N ALA A 76 -4.66 -5.23 -2.96
CA ALA A 76 -5.15 -4.61 -4.18
C ALA A 76 -6.10 -3.45 -3.87
N PHE A 77 -5.91 -2.33 -4.59
CA PHE A 77 -6.73 -1.13 -4.49
C PHE A 77 -7.21 -0.70 -5.88
N ARG A 78 -8.49 -0.38 -5.98
CA ARG A 78 -9.04 0.29 -7.15
C ARG A 78 -8.85 1.79 -6.99
N VAL A 79 -8.37 2.45 -8.04
CA VAL A 79 -8.09 3.89 -8.04
C VAL A 79 -8.81 4.58 -9.20
N PRO A 80 -9.28 5.82 -9.01
CA PRO A 80 -10.01 6.54 -10.04
C PRO A 80 -9.13 6.97 -11.22
N ASP A 81 -7.83 7.21 -10.98
CA ASP A 81 -6.84 7.55 -12.00
C ASP A 81 -5.50 6.92 -11.64
N ILE A 82 -5.16 5.84 -12.36
CA ILE A 82 -3.94 5.08 -12.11
C ILE A 82 -2.68 5.88 -12.46
N TYR A 83 -2.74 6.73 -13.48
CA TYR A 83 -1.59 7.54 -13.88
C TYR A 83 -1.29 8.63 -12.86
N ALA A 84 -2.32 9.34 -12.39
CA ALA A 84 -2.16 10.35 -11.34
C ALA A 84 -1.69 9.72 -10.02
N THR A 85 -2.21 8.55 -9.66
CA THR A 85 -1.79 7.81 -8.46
C THR A 85 -0.33 7.37 -8.54
N CYS A 86 0.09 6.77 -9.66
CA CYS A 86 1.48 6.38 -9.87
C CYS A 86 2.43 7.59 -9.88
N ALA A 87 2.05 8.69 -10.53
CA ALA A 87 2.86 9.91 -10.55
C ALA A 87 3.04 10.50 -9.14
N ARG A 88 1.98 10.54 -8.33
CA ARG A 88 2.04 10.98 -6.93
C ARG A 88 2.98 10.09 -6.11
N LEU A 89 2.83 8.78 -6.17
CA LEU A 89 3.70 7.84 -5.45
C LEU A 89 5.16 7.99 -5.88
N GLN A 90 5.42 8.14 -7.18
CA GLN A 90 6.76 8.36 -7.71
C GLN A 90 7.36 9.68 -7.20
N SER A 91 6.58 10.77 -7.14
CA SER A 91 7.02 12.05 -6.58
C SER A 91 7.31 11.98 -5.07
N MET A 92 6.70 11.05 -4.35
CA MET A 92 6.97 10.75 -2.94
C MET A 92 8.20 9.85 -2.74
N GLY A 93 8.86 9.40 -3.83
CA GLY A 93 10.07 8.57 -3.79
C GLY A 93 9.84 7.07 -3.90
N TYR A 94 8.61 6.62 -4.17
CA TYR A 94 8.32 5.20 -4.33
C TYR A 94 8.55 4.75 -5.78
N THR A 95 9.16 3.57 -5.94
CA THR A 95 9.39 2.99 -7.26
C THR A 95 8.13 2.28 -7.74
N ILE A 96 7.68 2.61 -8.95
CA ILE A 96 6.61 1.88 -9.63
C ILE A 96 7.25 0.67 -10.33
N HIS A 97 7.17 -0.50 -9.69
CA HIS A 97 7.84 -1.71 -10.13
C HIS A 97 7.25 -2.29 -11.43
N ARG A 98 5.93 -2.28 -11.56
CA ARG A 98 5.22 -2.51 -12.81
C ARG A 98 4.47 -1.24 -13.19
N PRO A 99 4.96 -0.49 -14.19
CA PRO A 99 4.24 0.70 -14.67
C PRO A 99 2.88 0.36 -15.27
N PRO A 100 1.92 1.29 -15.22
CA PRO A 100 0.58 1.09 -15.79
C PRO A 100 0.59 1.26 -17.33
N ARG A 101 1.36 0.40 -18.04
CA ARG A 101 1.56 0.51 -19.50
C ARG A 101 0.28 0.38 -20.31
N ASP A 102 -0.65 -0.42 -19.81
CA ASP A 102 -1.94 -0.70 -20.43
C ASP A 102 -3.06 0.22 -19.94
N GLY A 103 -2.75 1.17 -19.03
CA GLY A 103 -3.74 2.02 -18.40
C GLY A 103 -4.63 1.30 -17.40
N HIS A 104 -4.27 0.09 -16.98
CA HIS A 104 -5.15 -0.76 -16.16
C HIS A 104 -4.55 -1.19 -14.84
N MET A 105 -3.28 -1.64 -14.81
CA MET A 105 -2.68 -2.25 -13.63
C MET A 105 -1.25 -1.76 -13.39
N ALA A 106 -0.92 -1.50 -12.12
CA ALA A 106 0.44 -1.18 -11.69
C ALA A 106 0.79 -1.91 -10.39
N PHE A 107 2.08 -2.05 -10.11
CA PHE A 107 2.58 -2.52 -8.81
C PHE A 107 3.60 -1.54 -8.24
N VAL A 108 3.44 -1.26 -6.96
CA VAL A 108 4.37 -0.52 -6.11
C VAL A 108 4.59 -1.31 -4.82
N LYS A 109 5.60 -0.99 -4.03
CA LYS A 109 5.78 -1.57 -2.69
C LYS A 109 5.65 -0.52 -1.61
N SER A 110 5.02 -0.91 -0.49
CA SER A 110 5.03 -0.13 0.74
C SER A 110 6.46 -0.03 1.33
N PRO A 111 6.72 0.84 2.33
CA PRO A 111 8.03 0.91 2.99
C PRO A 111 8.55 -0.45 3.51
N ASP A 112 7.66 -1.31 4.02
CA ASP A 112 8.00 -2.65 4.48
C ASP A 112 7.97 -3.72 3.36
N ARG A 113 8.05 -3.28 2.11
CA ARG A 113 8.13 -4.16 0.92
C ARG A 113 6.90 -5.02 0.65
N ILE A 114 5.74 -4.67 1.25
CA ILE A 114 4.46 -5.29 0.90
C ILE A 114 4.09 -4.86 -0.52
N SER A 115 3.80 -5.81 -1.38
CA SER A 115 3.33 -5.55 -2.74
C SER A 115 1.92 -4.94 -2.73
N ILE A 116 1.76 -3.87 -3.47
CA ILE A 116 0.50 -3.15 -3.63
C ILE A 116 0.14 -3.14 -5.11
N GLU A 117 -0.97 -3.78 -5.43
CA GLU A 117 -1.57 -3.75 -6.77
C GLU A 117 -2.51 -2.56 -6.89
N LEU A 118 -2.34 -1.77 -7.92
CA LEU A 118 -3.25 -0.68 -8.28
C LEU A 118 -4.01 -1.06 -9.54
N LEU A 119 -5.33 -0.96 -9.49
CA LEU A 119 -6.23 -1.25 -10.59
C LEU A 119 -7.03 0.00 -10.96
N GLN A 120 -7.04 0.34 -12.25
CA GLN A 120 -7.85 1.45 -12.75
C GLN A 120 -9.34 1.16 -12.57
N ASP A 121 -10.10 2.15 -12.10
CA ASP A 121 -11.56 2.11 -12.20
C ASP A 121 -11.98 2.45 -13.64
N GLY A 122 -12.69 1.53 -14.28
CA GLY A 122 -13.01 1.65 -15.70
C GLY A 122 -11.78 1.38 -16.58
N HIS A 123 -11.63 2.16 -17.66
CA HIS A 123 -10.58 1.96 -18.66
C HIS A 123 -9.94 3.29 -19.07
N LEU A 124 -8.61 3.36 -19.03
CA LEU A 124 -7.83 4.45 -19.60
C LEU A 124 -6.96 3.94 -20.75
N PRO A 125 -6.78 4.72 -21.81
CA PRO A 125 -5.87 4.33 -22.90
C PRO A 125 -4.41 4.34 -22.42
N PRO A 126 -3.51 3.57 -23.06
CA PRO A 126 -2.06 3.68 -22.83
C PRO A 126 -1.58 5.13 -22.96
N GLN A 127 -0.69 5.56 -22.08
CA GLN A 127 -0.17 6.93 -22.01
C GLN A 127 1.32 6.94 -21.74
N GLU A 128 2.07 7.73 -22.49
CA GLU A 128 3.49 7.99 -22.20
C GLU A 128 3.64 8.90 -20.97
N PRO A 129 4.72 8.75 -20.17
CA PRO A 129 5.87 7.85 -20.39
C PRO A 129 5.62 6.40 -19.93
N TRP A 130 4.46 6.12 -19.33
CA TRP A 130 4.16 4.81 -18.72
C TRP A 130 4.10 3.66 -19.72
N ALA A 131 3.57 3.92 -20.92
CA ALA A 131 3.36 2.90 -21.94
C ALA A 131 4.67 2.22 -22.38
N SER A 132 5.78 2.95 -22.40
CA SER A 132 7.10 2.45 -22.79
C SER A 132 8.00 2.08 -21.61
N MET A 133 7.58 2.33 -20.35
CA MET A 133 8.40 2.03 -19.18
C MET A 133 8.57 0.52 -18.95
N PRO A 134 9.81 0.03 -18.72
CA PRO A 134 10.03 -1.37 -18.36
C PRO A 134 9.64 -1.65 -16.90
N ASN A 135 9.47 -2.93 -16.56
CA ASN A 135 9.38 -3.38 -15.18
C ASN A 135 10.72 -3.15 -14.45
N THR A 136 10.64 -2.86 -13.15
CA THR A 136 11.81 -2.67 -12.27
C THR A 136 11.68 -3.60 -11.07
N GLY A 137 12.53 -4.64 -10.98
CA GLY A 137 12.48 -5.62 -9.90
C GLY A 137 11.29 -6.57 -10.01
N SER A 138 10.83 -7.06 -8.87
CA SER A 138 9.72 -8.02 -8.71
C SER A 138 8.73 -7.54 -7.66
N TRP A 139 7.51 -8.02 -7.73
CA TRP A 139 6.42 -7.72 -6.81
C TRP A 139 5.69 -8.99 -6.37
#